data_de6fb871889c8cf0d3abf9ee3704cff9
#
_entry.id   de6fb871889c8cf0d3abf9ee3704cff9
#
_cell.length_a   1.000
_cell.length_b   1.000
_cell.length_c   1.000
_cell.angle_alpha   90.00
_cell.angle_beta   90.00
_cell.angle_gamma   90.00
#
_symmetry.space_group_name_H-M   'P 1'
#
loop_
_entity.id
_entity.type
_entity.pdbx_description
1 polymer ?
#
loop_
_entity_poly.entity_id
_entity_poly.type
_entity_poly.pdbx_seq_one_letter_code
_entity_poly.pdbx_strand_id
1 'polypeptide(L)'
;MSTTYKNITERAVMVIGSPSAVSRMFGFKSPQSIFNWIIRNRVPSERVIRLCELGEWIVTPHDLRPDLHPTPVSGIPEEVIRSKKIGLIHENQA
;
A
#
# COMPACT_ATOMS: atom_id res chain seq x y z
N MET A 1 -9.05 18.30 10.37
CA MET A 1 -9.07 17.14 11.22
C MET A 1 -8.15 16.06 10.68
N SER A 2 -7.31 15.57 11.51
CA SER A 2 -6.37 14.55 11.06
C SER A 2 -6.95 13.16 11.31
N THR A 3 -6.55 12.25 10.46
CA THR A 3 -6.91 10.85 10.60
C THR A 3 -5.73 10.10 11.15
N THR A 4 -5.95 9.35 12.21
CA THR A 4 -4.90 8.56 12.82
C THR A 4 -5.10 7.09 12.51
N TYR A 5 -4.08 6.47 11.96
CA TYR A 5 -4.10 5.05 11.66
C TYR A 5 -3.25 4.32 12.68
N LYS A 6 -3.64 3.09 12.97
CA LYS A 6 -2.88 2.25 13.87
C LYS A 6 -1.46 2.03 13.37
N ASN A 7 -1.33 1.82 12.06
CA ASN A 7 -0.04 1.58 11.44
C ASN A 7 -0.17 1.80 9.94
N ILE A 8 0.94 1.60 9.23
CA ILE A 8 0.95 1.84 7.79
C ILE A 8 0.05 0.84 7.04
N THR A 9 -0.09 -0.37 7.56
CA THR A 9 -0.96 -1.36 6.94
C THR A 9 -2.42 -0.91 7.01
N GLU A 10 -2.85 -0.38 8.15
CA GLU A 10 -4.19 0.15 8.25
C GLU A 10 -4.40 1.30 7.28
N ARG A 11 -3.42 2.18 7.16
CA ARG A 11 -3.53 3.28 6.21
C ARG A 11 -3.70 2.77 4.79
N ALA A 12 -2.92 1.76 4.41
CA ALA A 12 -3.01 1.20 3.08
C ALA A 12 -4.40 0.65 2.78
N VAL A 13 -5.03 0.04 3.78
CA VAL A 13 -6.37 -0.49 3.64
C VAL A 13 -7.40 0.63 3.57
N MET A 14 -7.27 1.60 4.45
CA MET A 14 -8.30 2.64 4.59
C MET A 14 -8.30 3.63 3.43
N VAL A 15 -7.17 3.84 2.77
CA VAL A 15 -7.17 4.69 1.58
C VAL A 15 -7.95 4.05 0.44
N ILE A 16 -8.12 2.73 0.46
CA ILE A 16 -8.96 2.03 -0.51
C ILE A 16 -10.42 2.12 -0.10
N GLY A 17 -10.70 1.95 1.17
CA GLY A 17 -12.05 2.03 1.68
C GLY A 17 -12.17 1.48 3.08
N SER A 18 -12.19 0.18 3.22
CA SER A 18 -12.37 -0.47 4.50
C SER A 18 -11.83 -1.88 4.42
N PRO A 19 -11.61 -2.54 5.57
CA PRO A 19 -11.22 -3.95 5.53
C PRO A 19 -12.20 -4.82 4.75
N SER A 20 -13.48 -4.56 4.89
CA SER A 20 -14.49 -5.34 4.15
C SER A 20 -14.37 -5.11 2.64
N ALA A 21 -14.18 -3.85 2.23
CA ALA A 21 -14.04 -3.55 0.82
C ALA A 21 -12.81 -4.22 0.23
N VAL A 22 -11.69 -4.13 0.94
CA VAL A 22 -10.45 -4.75 0.48
C VAL A 22 -10.61 -6.25 0.38
N SER A 23 -11.25 -6.85 1.40
CA SER A 23 -11.51 -8.27 1.40
C SER A 23 -12.29 -8.70 0.14
N ARG A 24 -13.31 -7.95 -0.21
CA ARG A 24 -14.10 -8.26 -1.41
C ARG A 24 -13.26 -8.12 -2.67
N MET A 25 -12.40 -7.12 -2.73
CA MET A 25 -11.55 -6.91 -3.90
C MET A 25 -10.56 -8.05 -4.10
N PHE A 26 -10.12 -8.65 -3.00
CA PHE A 26 -9.23 -9.80 -3.08
C PHE A 26 -9.97 -11.12 -3.23
N GLY A 27 -11.30 -11.11 -3.15
CA GLY A 27 -12.07 -12.33 -3.27
C GLY A 27 -12.08 -13.17 -1.99
N PHE A 28 -11.80 -12.58 -0.85
CA PHE A 28 -11.85 -13.29 0.41
C PHE A 28 -13.27 -13.37 0.92
N LYS A 29 -13.58 -14.44 1.65
CA LYS A 29 -14.93 -14.64 2.17
C LYS A 29 -15.26 -13.75 3.34
N SER A 30 -14.25 -13.28 4.05
CA SER A 30 -14.48 -12.42 5.20
C SER A 30 -13.30 -11.46 5.33
N PRO A 31 -13.47 -10.36 6.09
CA PRO A 31 -12.38 -9.41 6.27
C PRO A 31 -11.34 -9.85 7.31
N GLN A 32 -11.44 -11.06 7.83
CA GLN A 32 -10.55 -11.49 8.89
C GLN A 32 -9.07 -11.43 8.49
N SER A 33 -8.76 -11.83 7.26
CA SER A 33 -7.38 -11.77 6.80
C SER A 33 -6.85 -10.34 6.81
N ILE A 34 -7.70 -9.41 6.40
CA ILE A 34 -7.29 -8.00 6.36
C ILE A 34 -7.05 -7.47 7.77
N PHE A 35 -7.93 -7.82 8.71
CA PHE A 35 -7.72 -7.42 10.10
C PHE A 35 -6.43 -8.00 10.66
N ASN A 36 -6.12 -9.25 10.29
CA ASN A 36 -4.88 -9.87 10.75
C ASN A 36 -3.66 -9.13 10.20
N TRP A 37 -3.72 -8.69 8.94
CA TRP A 37 -2.62 -7.91 8.36
C TRP A 37 -2.42 -6.63 9.18
N ILE A 38 -3.51 -5.96 9.54
CA ILE A 38 -3.42 -4.71 10.29
C ILE A 38 -2.86 -4.96 11.69
N ILE A 39 -3.37 -5.99 12.37
CA ILE A 39 -2.92 -6.31 13.73
C ILE A 39 -1.43 -6.61 13.74
N ARG A 40 -0.96 -7.36 12.76
CA ARG A 40 0.45 -7.74 12.71
C ARG A 40 1.30 -6.69 12.02
N ASN A 41 0.67 -5.69 11.41
CA ASN A 41 1.33 -4.69 10.60
C ASN A 41 2.19 -5.36 9.53
N ARG A 42 1.60 -6.33 8.86
CA ARG A 42 2.34 -7.12 7.88
C ARG A 42 1.41 -7.66 6.81
N VAL A 43 1.64 -7.22 5.58
CA VAL A 43 0.91 -7.71 4.42
C VAL A 43 1.71 -8.86 3.81
N PRO A 44 1.08 -9.99 3.49
CA PRO A 44 1.81 -11.09 2.84
C PRO A 44 2.49 -10.60 1.57
N SER A 45 3.68 -11.13 1.30
CA SER A 45 4.49 -10.64 0.19
C SER A 45 3.75 -10.68 -1.15
N GLU A 46 2.94 -11.70 -1.35
CA GLU A 46 2.24 -11.86 -2.63
C GLU A 46 1.04 -10.91 -2.76
N ARG A 47 0.69 -10.20 -1.70
CA ARG A 47 -0.46 -9.28 -1.72
C ARG A 47 -0.03 -7.81 -1.72
N VAL A 48 1.24 -7.54 -1.51
CA VAL A 48 1.71 -6.16 -1.32
C VAL A 48 1.46 -5.30 -2.55
N ILE A 49 1.91 -5.77 -3.71
CA ILE A 49 1.80 -4.99 -4.95
C ILE A 49 0.32 -4.70 -5.26
N ARG A 50 -0.52 -5.73 -5.17
CA ARG A 50 -1.92 -5.56 -5.51
C ARG A 50 -2.61 -4.60 -4.55
N LEU A 51 -2.30 -4.70 -3.27
CA LEU A 51 -2.89 -3.80 -2.28
C LEU A 51 -2.52 -2.35 -2.58
N CYS A 52 -1.25 -2.11 -2.89
CA CYS A 52 -0.80 -0.77 -3.24
C CYS A 52 -1.45 -0.28 -4.52
N GLU A 53 -1.58 -1.15 -5.49
CA GLU A 53 -2.23 -0.78 -6.76
C GLU A 53 -3.68 -0.38 -6.54
N LEU A 54 -4.40 -1.12 -5.72
CA LEU A 54 -5.81 -0.81 -5.42
C LEU A 54 -5.95 0.54 -4.75
N GLY A 55 -4.96 0.94 -3.97
CA GLY A 55 -4.95 2.25 -3.32
C GLY A 55 -4.28 3.32 -4.15
N GLU A 56 -4.06 3.05 -5.42
CA GLU A 56 -3.47 4.00 -6.36
C GLU A 56 -2.10 4.51 -5.91
N TRP A 57 -1.36 3.62 -5.28
CA TRP A 57 0.04 3.86 -4.88
C TRP A 57 0.21 4.99 -3.87
N ILE A 58 -0.88 5.35 -3.16
CA ILE A 58 -0.78 6.31 -2.06
C ILE A 58 0.13 5.77 -0.98
N VAL A 59 0.00 4.46 -0.69
CA VAL A 59 0.95 3.74 0.14
C VAL A 59 1.72 2.83 -0.81
N THR A 60 3.03 2.81 -0.69
CA THR A 60 3.87 2.08 -1.64
C THR A 60 4.33 0.75 -1.06
N PRO A 61 4.78 -0.17 -1.92
CA PRO A 61 5.36 -1.42 -1.41
C PRO A 61 6.52 -1.19 -0.44
N HIS A 62 7.33 -0.16 -0.69
CA HIS A 62 8.42 0.19 0.22
C HIS A 62 7.89 0.56 1.61
N ASP A 63 6.78 1.30 1.65
CA ASP A 63 6.18 1.67 2.93
C ASP A 63 5.70 0.45 3.70
N LEU A 64 5.11 -0.52 3.01
CA LEU A 64 4.52 -1.69 3.65
C LEU A 64 5.56 -2.74 4.02
N ARG A 65 6.45 -3.02 3.12
CA ARG A 65 7.43 -4.09 3.30
C ARG A 65 8.80 -3.62 2.83
N PRO A 66 9.45 -2.72 3.60
CA PRO A 66 10.79 -2.27 3.21
C PRO A 66 11.82 -3.39 3.16
N ASP A 67 11.55 -4.50 3.86
CA ASP A 67 12.43 -5.66 3.80
C ASP A 67 12.39 -6.31 2.41
N LEU A 68 11.27 -6.24 1.71
CA LEU A 68 11.12 -6.83 0.37
C LEU A 68 11.28 -5.79 -0.72
N HIS A 69 10.99 -4.54 -0.40
CA HIS A 69 11.00 -3.44 -1.37
C HIS A 69 11.85 -2.32 -0.81
N PRO A 70 13.16 -2.40 -0.98
CA PRO A 70 14.08 -1.52 -0.26
C PRO A 70 14.19 -0.10 -0.79
N THR A 71 13.61 0.20 -1.93
CA THR A 71 13.64 1.57 -2.46
C THR A 71 12.23 2.11 -2.63
N PRO A 72 12.06 3.43 -2.60
CA PRO A 72 10.73 4.02 -2.72
C PRO A 72 9.98 3.65 -3.98
N VAL A 73 10.65 3.24 -5.04
CA VAL A 73 9.98 2.89 -6.30
C VAL A 73 9.90 1.38 -6.51
N SER A 74 10.42 0.60 -5.58
CA SER A 74 10.42 -0.84 -5.71
C SER A 74 8.99 -1.37 -5.85
N GLY A 75 8.76 -2.20 -6.86
CA GLY A 75 7.46 -2.82 -7.07
C GLY A 75 6.44 -1.94 -7.78
N ILE A 76 6.79 -0.72 -8.13
CA ILE A 76 5.87 0.20 -8.79
C ILE A 76 6.15 0.23 -10.29
N PRO A 77 5.11 0.10 -11.13
CA PRO A 77 5.32 0.17 -12.58
C PRO A 77 5.93 1.50 -13.00
N GLU A 78 6.78 1.46 -14.00
CA GLU A 78 7.51 2.65 -14.40
C GLU A 78 6.59 3.78 -14.85
N GLU A 79 5.50 3.47 -15.54
CA GLU A 79 4.59 4.51 -15.96
C GLU A 79 3.91 5.21 -14.79
N VAL A 80 3.72 4.50 -13.69
CA VAL A 80 3.16 5.09 -12.48
C VAL A 80 4.18 6.00 -11.83
N ILE A 81 5.44 5.55 -11.79
CA ILE A 81 6.51 6.36 -11.24
C ILE A 81 6.59 7.69 -11.97
N ARG A 82 6.55 7.65 -13.29
CA ARG A 82 6.62 8.87 -14.09
C ARG A 82 5.42 9.77 -13.87
N SER A 83 4.23 9.19 -13.85
CA SER A 83 3.02 9.99 -13.77
C SER A 83 2.84 10.60 -12.38
N LYS A 84 3.24 9.89 -11.34
CA LYS A 84 3.09 10.38 -9.97
C LYS A 84 4.37 10.95 -9.39
N LYS A 85 5.47 10.84 -10.09
CA LYS A 85 6.78 11.35 -9.68
C LYS A 85 7.23 10.74 -8.36
N ILE A 86 6.90 9.47 -8.16
CA ILE A 86 7.32 8.77 -6.95
C ILE A 86 8.82 8.61 -6.97
N GLY A 87 9.46 8.99 -5.87
CA GLY A 87 10.90 8.84 -5.75
C GLY A 87 11.72 9.81 -6.58
N LEU A 88 11.09 10.81 -7.18
CA LEU A 88 11.77 11.74 -8.05
C LEU A 88 11.78 13.17 -7.51
N ILE A 89 11.70 13.30 -6.22
CA ILE A 89 11.58 14.61 -5.61
C ILE A 89 12.74 15.51 -5.96
N HIS A 90 13.92 14.98 -5.91
CA HIS A 90 15.13 15.77 -6.15
C HIS A 90 15.29 16.15 -7.61
N GLU A 91 14.50 15.55 -8.48
CA GLU A 91 14.61 15.84 -9.90
C GLU A 91 13.96 17.15 -10.27
N ASN A 92 13.11 17.62 -9.42
CA ASN A 92 12.27 18.75 -9.78
C ASN A 92 13.01 20.03 -9.94
N GLN A 93 14.15 20.10 -9.29
CA GLN A 93 14.89 21.33 -9.38
C GLN A 93 15.53 21.51 -10.72
N ALA A 94 15.54 20.48 -11.48
CA ALA A 94 16.14 20.61 -12.80
C ALA A 94 15.39 21.62 -13.63
#